data_e72bbb880c60743ef518ac433ca0a455
#
_entry.id   e72bbb880c60743ef518ac433ca0a455
#
_cell.length_a   1.000
_cell.length_b   1.000
_cell.length_c   1.000
_cell.angle_alpha   90.00
_cell.angle_beta   90.00
_cell.angle_gamma   90.00
#
_symmetry.space_group_name_H-M   'P 1'
#
loop_
_entity.id
_entity.type
_entity.pdbx_description
1 polymer ?
#
loop_
_entity_poly.entity_id
_entity_poly.type
_entity_poly.pdbx_seq_one_letter_code
_entity_poly.pdbx_strand_id
1 'polypeptide(L)'
;MTQPPQPPQQPPNTPPPSGPPSGGFGAPQDPPPGGYGTPPPAGGYPTPPAPQPNGYGYPQAPQQGYGYPQGPAGHPGQPGQPGMPQQGYGYPTQPMQPQYGAPQPAGDGGKKFSTQMQIIVAAAVAVVLIIGGGIIYASTGDEKGGTDEASSSGATGGEAKGGEGGLAGGEEKAPANTKSKVAFQFPEPVVTDITTVAGSWVTDKAYVKSGIAEVTGYDRDKGTKLWSFPLAGEICSVSRHMSKDYKAAIVFQETKATKENKYPSCNQVGAIDLSAGKLLWSKSVTSATGGDRPIRFDEVTLSGTTVAAGGTSGGAAFNLADGASLWKPKVGADGCYDRGYAGGDALAVVRRCGTSDSPQLTVQALNPKTGAPLSSFQMPAGVDYASIVSTKPLVVAADVGDTAGDGSSISDFFSIDAATGKLIVRIPADADKYAAECGSTDVEQCTNMAVGNNRLYLPTERHDGTSEYGDTNEIVAFDLATGKLLGGRADAGDRHTLTPLRMDGTSIIAYKEGPYDKGGQVVSIDGETFKQTLLMENPSDETVREAEKRFNIGSAELLYSDGRFYMAGRSVHKPSTVNPDEKRYLVVAYRTD
;
A
#
# COMPACT_ATOMS: atom_id res chain seq x y z
N MET A 1 -62.28 37.63 23.62
CA MET A 1 -62.50 36.77 22.46
C MET A 1 -62.01 37.56 21.26
N THR A 2 -60.82 37.31 20.82
CA THR A 2 -60.19 37.91 19.66
C THR A 2 -59.77 36.79 18.71
N GLN A 3 -60.30 36.87 17.50
CA GLN A 3 -60.14 35.92 16.40
C GLN A 3 -58.69 35.84 15.92
N PRO A 4 -58.15 34.67 15.49
CA PRO A 4 -56.82 34.58 14.90
C PRO A 4 -56.82 35.05 13.43
N PRO A 5 -55.66 35.51 12.90
CA PRO A 5 -55.57 36.03 11.54
C PRO A 5 -55.52 34.90 10.49
N GLN A 6 -56.10 35.18 9.31
CA GLN A 6 -56.16 34.33 8.13
C GLN A 6 -54.78 34.20 7.44
N PRO A 7 -54.52 33.08 6.76
CA PRO A 7 -53.30 32.90 5.96
C PRO A 7 -53.37 33.62 4.63
N PRO A 8 -52.22 33.98 4.02
CA PRO A 8 -52.19 34.75 2.77
C PRO A 8 -52.57 33.91 1.55
N GLN A 9 -53.27 34.54 0.59
CA GLN A 9 -53.76 33.96 -0.65
C GLN A 9 -52.61 33.70 -1.64
N GLN A 10 -52.71 32.61 -2.38
CA GLN A 10 -51.82 32.24 -3.49
C GLN A 10 -52.13 33.11 -4.75
N PRO A 11 -51.07 33.42 -5.55
CA PRO A 11 -51.28 34.08 -6.84
C PRO A 11 -51.74 33.11 -7.93
N PRO A 12 -52.38 33.57 -9.01
CA PRO A 12 -53.08 32.75 -10.01
C PRO A 12 -52.13 32.03 -10.96
N ASN A 13 -52.50 30.78 -11.29
CA ASN A 13 -51.87 29.91 -12.27
C ASN A 13 -51.93 30.51 -13.69
N THR A 14 -50.77 30.65 -14.33
CA THR A 14 -50.64 30.76 -15.78
C THR A 14 -50.28 29.43 -16.40
N PRO A 15 -50.91 29.00 -17.52
CA PRO A 15 -50.60 27.71 -18.16
C PRO A 15 -49.30 27.77 -18.95
N PRO A 16 -48.58 26.63 -19.11
CA PRO A 16 -47.34 26.58 -19.87
C PRO A 16 -47.57 26.59 -21.38
N PRO A 17 -46.63 27.11 -22.19
CA PRO A 17 -46.73 27.11 -23.64
C PRO A 17 -46.47 25.71 -24.21
N SER A 18 -47.25 25.37 -25.23
CA SER A 18 -47.25 24.17 -26.04
C SER A 18 -45.93 23.96 -26.79
N GLY A 19 -45.37 22.76 -26.72
CA GLY A 19 -44.16 22.33 -27.41
C GLY A 19 -44.35 22.11 -28.91
N PRO A 20 -43.26 22.13 -29.68
CA PRO A 20 -43.27 21.90 -31.12
C PRO A 20 -43.36 20.40 -31.49
N PRO A 21 -43.79 20.06 -32.74
CA PRO A 21 -44.13 18.72 -33.15
C PRO A 21 -42.90 17.86 -33.50
N SER A 22 -43.05 16.55 -33.29
CA SER A 22 -42.14 15.49 -33.66
C SER A 22 -41.93 15.36 -35.16
N GLY A 23 -40.69 15.45 -35.64
CA GLY A 23 -40.26 15.18 -37.00
C GLY A 23 -39.27 14.01 -37.07
N GLY A 24 -39.52 13.13 -38.02
CA GLY A 24 -38.97 11.81 -38.16
C GLY A 24 -37.51 11.71 -38.61
N PHE A 25 -36.97 10.54 -38.44
CA PHE A 25 -35.62 10.10 -38.85
C PHE A 25 -35.47 10.13 -40.39
N GLY A 26 -34.45 10.86 -40.89
CA GLY A 26 -33.94 10.75 -42.25
C GLY A 26 -32.52 10.28 -42.27
N ALA A 27 -32.23 9.32 -43.16
CA ALA A 27 -30.92 8.70 -43.37
C ALA A 27 -29.86 9.69 -43.88
N PRO A 28 -28.55 9.37 -43.73
CA PRO A 28 -27.49 10.30 -44.15
C PRO A 28 -27.32 10.31 -45.66
N GLN A 29 -27.16 11.49 -46.24
CA GLN A 29 -26.77 11.70 -47.64
C GLN A 29 -25.31 12.07 -47.76
N ASP A 30 -24.66 11.51 -48.80
CA ASP A 30 -23.28 11.76 -49.20
C ASP A 30 -23.05 13.22 -49.67
N PRO A 31 -21.84 13.78 -49.47
CA PRO A 31 -21.51 15.12 -49.95
C PRO A 31 -21.10 15.10 -51.43
N PRO A 32 -21.38 16.20 -52.21
CA PRO A 32 -21.02 16.28 -53.61
C PRO A 32 -19.54 16.66 -53.85
N PRO A 33 -18.94 16.29 -55.00
CA PRO A 33 -17.56 16.64 -55.33
C PRO A 33 -17.46 18.01 -55.98
N GLY A 34 -16.49 18.81 -55.59
CA GLY A 34 -16.26 20.09 -56.26
C GLY A 34 -14.99 20.83 -55.91
N GLY A 35 -14.12 20.95 -56.88
CA GLY A 35 -13.42 22.18 -57.19
C GLY A 35 -12.00 22.38 -56.65
N TYR A 36 -11.03 22.10 -57.51
CA TYR A 36 -9.63 22.51 -57.35
C TYR A 36 -9.48 24.05 -57.40
N GLY A 37 -8.83 24.62 -56.40
CA GLY A 37 -8.30 25.96 -56.40
C GLY A 37 -6.81 25.96 -56.07
N THR A 38 -5.99 26.43 -56.96
CA THR A 38 -4.52 26.54 -56.85
C THR A 38 -4.09 27.60 -55.84
N PRO A 39 -3.07 27.37 -54.98
CA PRO A 39 -2.48 28.40 -54.12
C PRO A 39 -1.40 29.23 -54.85
N PRO A 40 -1.17 30.51 -54.46
CA PRO A 40 -0.11 31.34 -55.02
C PRO A 40 1.29 31.01 -54.43
N PRO A 41 2.36 31.45 -55.11
CA PRO A 41 3.73 31.01 -54.80
C PRO A 41 4.31 31.75 -53.59
N ALA A 42 4.99 30.98 -52.72
CA ALA A 42 5.73 31.49 -51.57
C ALA A 42 7.16 31.88 -51.96
N GLY A 43 7.59 33.05 -51.53
CA GLY A 43 8.94 33.56 -51.70
C GLY A 43 9.97 32.78 -50.84
N GLY A 44 11.10 32.51 -51.45
CA GLY A 44 12.18 31.71 -50.89
C GLY A 44 13.05 32.47 -49.89
N TYR A 45 13.50 31.71 -48.89
CA TYR A 45 14.70 32.01 -48.09
C TYR A 45 15.67 30.81 -48.19
N PRO A 46 16.99 31.05 -48.23
CA PRO A 46 17.99 30.00 -48.51
C PRO A 46 18.24 29.12 -47.30
N THR A 47 18.24 27.81 -47.52
CA THR A 47 18.65 26.79 -46.55
C THR A 47 20.17 26.63 -46.53
N PRO A 48 20.80 26.41 -45.33
CA PRO A 48 22.23 26.03 -45.27
C PRO A 48 22.42 24.55 -45.60
N PRO A 49 23.60 24.14 -46.11
CA PRO A 49 23.84 22.78 -46.59
C PRO A 49 24.00 21.77 -45.44
N ALA A 50 23.46 20.57 -45.67
CA ALA A 50 23.60 19.42 -44.78
C ALA A 50 25.01 18.84 -44.79
N PRO A 51 25.54 18.37 -43.63
CA PRO A 51 26.83 17.67 -43.61
C PRO A 51 26.69 16.22 -44.09
N GLN A 52 27.67 15.79 -44.89
CA GLN A 52 27.79 14.43 -45.40
C GLN A 52 28.23 13.46 -44.29
N PRO A 53 27.77 12.21 -44.27
CA PRO A 53 28.23 11.22 -43.32
C PRO A 53 29.56 10.59 -43.76
N ASN A 54 30.58 10.72 -42.93
CA ASN A 54 31.82 9.95 -43.05
C ASN A 54 31.57 8.52 -42.54
N GLY A 55 31.75 7.55 -43.41
CA GLY A 55 31.72 6.14 -43.07
C GLY A 55 32.95 5.71 -42.29
N TYR A 56 32.71 5.01 -41.19
CA TYR A 56 33.69 4.15 -40.56
C TYR A 56 33.20 2.71 -40.60
N GLY A 57 34.03 1.85 -41.23
CA GLY A 57 33.76 0.44 -41.39
C GLY A 57 33.90 -0.32 -40.06
N TYR A 58 32.99 -1.26 -39.87
CA TYR A 58 33.09 -2.27 -38.82
C TYR A 58 33.86 -3.49 -39.32
N PRO A 59 34.72 -4.11 -38.49
CA PRO A 59 35.34 -5.40 -38.85
C PRO A 59 34.33 -6.54 -38.65
N GLN A 60 34.26 -7.40 -39.66
CA GLN A 60 33.49 -8.63 -39.68
C GLN A 60 34.11 -9.68 -38.74
N ALA A 61 33.30 -10.26 -37.82
CA ALA A 61 33.67 -11.42 -37.03
C ALA A 61 33.33 -12.73 -37.78
N PRO A 62 34.11 -13.80 -37.62
CA PRO A 62 33.94 -15.01 -38.41
C PRO A 62 32.83 -15.91 -37.85
N GLN A 63 32.00 -16.43 -38.75
CA GLN A 63 31.03 -17.49 -38.49
C GLN A 63 31.77 -18.82 -38.21
N GLN A 64 31.47 -19.43 -37.06
CA GLN A 64 31.69 -20.85 -36.83
C GLN A 64 30.33 -21.55 -36.74
N GLY A 65 30.08 -22.41 -37.72
CA GLY A 65 28.96 -23.32 -37.77
C GLY A 65 29.20 -24.55 -36.91
N TYR A 66 28.20 -24.96 -36.13
CA TYR A 66 28.13 -26.28 -35.54
C TYR A 66 26.96 -27.05 -36.17
N GLY A 67 27.31 -28.13 -36.88
CA GLY A 67 26.37 -29.05 -37.48
C GLY A 67 25.80 -30.05 -36.49
N TYR A 68 24.53 -30.39 -36.68
CA TYR A 68 23.87 -31.51 -36.01
C TYR A 68 24.12 -32.81 -36.79
N PRO A 69 24.26 -33.97 -36.12
CA PRO A 69 24.39 -35.27 -36.79
C PRO A 69 23.02 -35.82 -37.21
N GLN A 70 22.97 -36.31 -38.45
CA GLN A 70 21.86 -37.02 -39.08
C GLN A 70 21.88 -38.52 -38.69
N GLY A 71 20.75 -39.09 -38.35
CA GLY A 71 20.52 -40.53 -38.24
C GLY A 71 19.49 -41.02 -39.29
N PRO A 72 19.50 -42.30 -39.69
CA PRO A 72 19.24 -42.73 -41.07
C PRO A 72 17.80 -43.07 -41.44
N ALA A 73 17.59 -43.11 -42.76
CA ALA A 73 16.36 -43.26 -43.50
C ALA A 73 15.72 -44.67 -43.51
N GLY A 74 14.40 -44.71 -43.73
CA GLY A 74 13.65 -45.88 -44.13
C GLY A 74 12.33 -45.49 -44.79
N HIS A 75 12.20 -45.85 -46.08
CA HIS A 75 11.03 -45.64 -46.97
C HIS A 75 10.02 -46.81 -46.93
N PRO A 76 8.94 -46.83 -47.80
CA PRO A 76 7.86 -45.90 -48.13
C PRO A 76 6.47 -46.56 -48.13
N GLY A 77 5.38 -45.79 -48.29
CA GLY A 77 4.04 -46.33 -48.58
C GLY A 77 2.93 -45.28 -48.64
N GLN A 78 2.46 -44.99 -49.83
CA GLN A 78 1.33 -44.14 -50.24
C GLN A 78 0.02 -44.97 -50.34
N PRO A 79 -1.20 -44.40 -50.70
CA PRO A 79 -1.84 -43.08 -50.51
C PRO A 79 -3.32 -43.19 -50.08
N GLY A 80 -3.98 -42.05 -49.79
CA GLY A 80 -5.42 -41.98 -49.74
C GLY A 80 -6.01 -40.74 -49.06
N GLN A 81 -6.45 -39.77 -49.85
CA GLN A 81 -7.30 -38.63 -49.48
C GLN A 81 -8.79 -39.05 -49.53
N PRO A 82 -9.81 -38.20 -49.22
CA PRO A 82 -9.92 -36.88 -48.62
C PRO A 82 -11.08 -36.70 -47.59
N GLY A 83 -11.24 -35.53 -46.99
CA GLY A 83 -12.54 -35.07 -46.48
C GLY A 83 -12.53 -34.22 -45.22
N MET A 84 -12.68 -32.90 -45.37
CA MET A 84 -13.21 -32.02 -44.32
C MET A 84 -14.72 -32.25 -44.09
N PRO A 85 -15.35 -31.80 -43.01
CA PRO A 85 -15.38 -30.44 -42.53
C PRO A 85 -15.51 -30.23 -40.99
N GLN A 86 -15.29 -28.98 -40.67
CA GLN A 86 -15.55 -28.17 -39.48
C GLN A 86 -16.90 -28.39 -38.76
N GLN A 87 -16.90 -28.13 -37.46
CA GLN A 87 -17.87 -27.53 -36.52
C GLN A 87 -18.04 -28.34 -35.21
N GLY A 88 -17.98 -27.62 -34.10
CA GLY A 88 -19.11 -27.40 -33.24
C GLY A 88 -18.77 -27.47 -31.76
N TYR A 89 -19.00 -26.40 -31.07
CA TYR A 89 -19.10 -26.24 -29.62
C TYR A 89 -20.07 -27.24 -29.01
N GLY A 90 -19.77 -27.73 -27.81
CA GLY A 90 -20.77 -28.44 -27.02
C GLY A 90 -20.25 -28.98 -25.71
N TYR A 91 -20.52 -28.27 -24.62
CA TYR A 91 -20.53 -28.86 -23.29
C TYR A 91 -21.69 -29.81 -23.12
N PRO A 92 -21.58 -30.86 -22.34
CA PRO A 92 -22.70 -31.31 -21.55
C PRO A 92 -22.36 -31.47 -20.06
N THR A 93 -23.04 -30.67 -19.27
CA THR A 93 -23.36 -30.97 -17.88
C THR A 93 -24.35 -32.13 -17.82
N GLN A 94 -24.08 -33.13 -16.97
CA GLN A 94 -25.14 -33.94 -16.36
C GLN A 94 -24.82 -34.30 -14.92
N PRO A 95 -25.78 -34.26 -14.01
CA PRO A 95 -25.61 -34.46 -12.59
C PRO A 95 -25.75 -35.94 -12.18
N MET A 96 -24.85 -36.40 -11.30
CA MET A 96 -25.07 -37.68 -10.60
C MET A 96 -25.90 -37.43 -9.34
N GLN A 97 -27.00 -38.12 -9.26
CA GLN A 97 -27.84 -38.24 -8.05
C GLN A 97 -27.21 -39.17 -7.03
N PRO A 98 -27.39 -38.92 -5.73
CA PRO A 98 -26.94 -39.82 -4.67
C PRO A 98 -27.98 -40.91 -4.39
N GLN A 99 -27.51 -42.14 -4.30
CA GLN A 99 -28.29 -43.32 -3.93
C GLN A 99 -28.36 -43.42 -2.40
N TYR A 100 -29.60 -43.44 -1.88
CA TYR A 100 -29.91 -43.70 -0.47
C TYR A 100 -29.75 -45.19 -0.18
N GLY A 101 -28.99 -45.52 0.86
CA GLY A 101 -29.03 -46.83 1.52
C GLY A 101 -29.41 -46.63 2.98
N ALA A 102 -30.45 -47.35 3.41
CA ALA A 102 -31.07 -47.27 4.72
C ALA A 102 -30.28 -48.00 5.85
N PRO A 103 -30.63 -47.77 7.11
CA PRO A 103 -29.75 -47.97 8.28
C PRO A 103 -29.95 -49.33 8.96
N GLN A 104 -28.89 -49.76 9.71
CA GLN A 104 -29.03 -50.78 10.75
C GLN A 104 -28.23 -50.39 12.03
N PRO A 105 -28.56 -50.97 13.20
CA PRO A 105 -28.56 -50.25 14.45
C PRO A 105 -27.36 -50.49 15.38
N ALA A 106 -27.23 -49.52 16.27
CA ALA A 106 -26.57 -49.43 17.54
C ALA A 106 -25.61 -50.54 18.06
N GLY A 107 -24.36 -50.18 18.31
CA GLY A 107 -23.46 -50.81 19.24
C GLY A 107 -22.80 -49.74 20.09
N ASP A 108 -23.00 -49.85 21.41
CA ASP A 108 -22.52 -49.02 22.47
C ASP A 108 -20.97 -49.05 22.55
N GLY A 109 -20.32 -47.91 22.50
CA GLY A 109 -18.85 -47.84 22.64
C GLY A 109 -18.39 -46.41 22.93
N GLY A 110 -18.09 -46.14 24.20
CA GLY A 110 -17.63 -44.86 24.71
C GLY A 110 -16.50 -44.25 23.92
N LYS A 111 -16.73 -43.06 23.36
CA LYS A 111 -15.72 -42.26 22.66
C LYS A 111 -14.73 -41.67 23.67
N LYS A 112 -13.53 -42.20 23.72
CA LYS A 112 -12.37 -41.52 24.34
C LYS A 112 -12.00 -40.34 23.45
N PHE A 113 -12.05 -39.14 24.00
CA PHE A 113 -11.55 -37.94 23.33
C PHE A 113 -10.05 -38.08 23.03
N SER A 114 -9.66 -37.70 21.81
CA SER A 114 -8.25 -37.74 21.42
C SER A 114 -7.44 -36.72 22.23
N THR A 115 -6.17 -37.02 22.46
CA THR A 115 -5.23 -36.17 23.20
C THR A 115 -5.14 -34.75 22.63
N GLN A 116 -5.38 -34.58 21.31
CA GLN A 116 -5.45 -33.27 20.66
C GLN A 116 -6.65 -32.43 21.11
N MET A 117 -7.81 -33.05 21.32
CA MET A 117 -8.99 -32.32 21.79
C MET A 117 -8.87 -31.90 23.25
N GLN A 118 -8.14 -32.65 24.06
CA GLN A 118 -7.85 -32.27 25.44
C GLN A 118 -6.90 -31.06 25.55
N ILE A 119 -5.97 -30.91 24.61
CA ILE A 119 -5.06 -29.75 24.56
C ILE A 119 -5.81 -28.48 24.15
N ILE A 120 -6.75 -28.56 23.20
CA ILE A 120 -7.55 -27.40 22.75
C ILE A 120 -8.47 -26.91 23.87
N VAL A 121 -9.08 -27.83 24.63
CA VAL A 121 -9.93 -27.47 25.78
C VAL A 121 -9.12 -26.88 26.92
N ALA A 122 -7.91 -27.40 27.17
CA ALA A 122 -7.01 -26.87 28.19
C ALA A 122 -6.49 -25.46 27.84
N ALA A 123 -6.22 -25.18 26.55
CA ALA A 123 -5.80 -23.85 26.09
C ALA A 123 -6.92 -22.82 26.20
N ALA A 124 -8.16 -23.19 25.86
CA ALA A 124 -9.33 -22.31 25.99
C ALA A 124 -9.64 -21.97 27.45
N VAL A 125 -9.49 -22.93 28.39
CA VAL A 125 -9.69 -22.71 29.82
C VAL A 125 -8.56 -21.85 30.42
N ALA A 126 -7.32 -22.01 29.95
CA ALA A 126 -6.20 -21.18 30.40
C ALA A 126 -6.38 -19.70 30.00
N VAL A 127 -6.89 -19.44 28.79
CA VAL A 127 -7.17 -18.06 28.32
C VAL A 127 -8.30 -17.39 29.13
N VAL A 128 -9.34 -18.13 29.50
CA VAL A 128 -10.42 -17.61 30.33
C VAL A 128 -9.96 -17.34 31.78
N LEU A 129 -9.08 -18.15 32.32
CA LEU A 129 -8.52 -17.95 33.67
C LEU A 129 -7.52 -16.78 33.75
N ILE A 130 -6.77 -16.52 32.68
CA ILE A 130 -5.86 -15.35 32.61
C ILE A 130 -6.66 -14.05 32.50
N ILE A 131 -7.78 -14.04 31.76
CA ILE A 131 -8.66 -12.87 31.65
C ILE A 131 -9.44 -12.63 32.95
N GLY A 132 -9.85 -13.69 33.65
CA GLY A 132 -10.57 -13.58 34.93
C GLY A 132 -9.65 -13.22 36.12
N GLY A 133 -8.42 -13.69 36.13
CA GLY A 133 -7.46 -13.45 37.23
C GLY A 133 -6.86 -12.04 37.23
N GLY A 134 -6.73 -11.41 36.03
CA GLY A 134 -6.19 -10.05 35.90
C GLY A 134 -7.06 -8.95 36.47
N ILE A 135 -8.38 -9.16 36.51
CA ILE A 135 -9.33 -8.16 37.00
C ILE A 135 -9.40 -8.13 38.53
N ILE A 136 -9.07 -9.23 39.22
CA ILE A 136 -9.13 -9.32 40.68
C ILE A 136 -7.85 -8.78 41.35
N TYR A 137 -6.69 -8.81 40.66
CA TYR A 137 -5.44 -8.33 41.26
C TYR A 137 -5.27 -6.79 41.18
N ALA A 138 -6.05 -6.10 40.39
CA ALA A 138 -5.96 -4.64 40.21
C ALA A 138 -6.83 -3.83 41.21
N SER A 139 -7.59 -4.52 42.09
CA SER A 139 -8.55 -3.85 43.00
C SER A 139 -8.18 -3.88 44.50
N THR A 140 -7.02 -4.44 44.86
CA THR A 140 -6.59 -4.44 46.28
C THR A 140 -5.12 -4.05 46.40
N GLY A 141 -4.87 -2.79 46.71
CA GLY A 141 -3.54 -2.30 47.05
C GLY A 141 -3.58 -0.85 47.51
N ASP A 142 -3.75 -0.70 48.82
CA ASP A 142 -3.81 0.54 49.57
C ASP A 142 -2.52 1.34 49.60
N GLU A 143 -2.70 2.61 49.83
CA GLU A 143 -1.75 3.71 49.98
C GLU A 143 -0.55 3.45 50.89
N LYS A 144 0.61 4.02 50.56
CA LYS A 144 1.35 4.91 51.46
C LYS A 144 2.51 5.62 50.76
N GLY A 145 2.57 6.89 51.03
CA GLY A 145 3.43 7.92 50.50
C GLY A 145 4.92 7.85 50.88
N GLY A 146 5.69 8.67 50.20
CA GLY A 146 7.10 8.97 50.45
C GLY A 146 7.60 9.93 49.40
N THR A 147 7.65 11.18 49.73
CA THR A 147 8.37 12.28 49.09
C THR A 147 9.85 11.96 48.99
N ASP A 148 10.49 12.28 47.84
CA ASP A 148 11.69 13.12 47.83
C ASP A 148 12.16 13.52 46.42
N GLU A 149 12.58 14.71 46.39
CA GLU A 149 13.03 15.74 45.51
C GLU A 149 13.87 15.42 44.26
N ALA A 150 13.62 16.26 43.32
CA ALA A 150 14.32 16.82 42.16
C ALA A 150 15.83 16.63 42.00
N SER A 151 16.22 16.34 40.77
CA SER A 151 17.43 16.92 40.19
C SER A 151 17.22 17.18 38.70
N SER A 152 17.20 18.44 38.35
CA SER A 152 17.21 18.97 37.01
C SER A 152 18.59 18.78 36.37
N SER A 153 18.60 18.27 35.15
CA SER A 153 19.67 18.60 34.22
C SER A 153 19.08 18.76 32.82
N GLY A 154 19.25 19.98 32.30
CA GLY A 154 18.77 20.41 31.02
C GLY A 154 19.39 19.61 29.88
N ALA A 155 18.54 19.19 28.97
CA ALA A 155 18.96 18.77 27.65
C ALA A 155 18.43 19.79 26.63
N THR A 156 19.35 20.46 26.01
CA THR A 156 19.22 21.30 24.83
C THR A 156 18.50 20.56 23.73
N GLY A 157 17.52 21.24 23.12
CA GLY A 157 16.71 20.73 22.02
C GLY A 157 17.54 20.28 20.81
N GLY A 158 17.48 18.99 20.55
CA GLY A 158 17.83 18.41 19.26
C GLY A 158 16.54 18.25 18.47
N GLU A 159 16.48 18.88 17.30
CA GLU A 159 15.40 18.64 16.34
C GLU A 159 15.39 17.14 15.95
N ALA A 160 14.36 16.44 16.38
CA ALA A 160 14.14 15.06 15.95
C ALA A 160 13.77 15.08 14.46
N LYS A 161 14.70 14.65 13.60
CA LYS A 161 14.44 14.38 12.19
C LYS A 161 13.49 13.17 12.13
N GLY A 162 12.22 13.41 11.77
CA GLY A 162 11.24 12.36 11.53
C GLY A 162 11.64 11.54 10.30
N GLY A 163 11.93 10.27 10.50
CA GLY A 163 12.10 9.31 9.41
C GLY A 163 10.73 8.86 8.87
N GLU A 164 10.66 8.55 7.60
CA GLU A 164 9.48 7.91 6.99
C GLU A 164 9.19 6.59 7.68
N GLY A 165 7.98 6.42 8.19
CA GLY A 165 7.58 5.14 8.77
C GLY A 165 6.84 5.21 10.10
N GLY A 166 6.39 6.40 10.55
CA GLY A 166 5.45 6.52 11.67
C GLY A 166 5.99 6.14 13.05
N LEU A 167 7.28 5.89 13.19
CA LEU A 167 7.92 5.64 14.48
C LEU A 167 8.54 6.96 14.98
N ALA A 168 8.34 7.27 16.26
CA ALA A 168 9.02 8.37 16.92
C ALA A 168 10.53 8.02 16.93
N GLY A 169 11.28 8.60 15.99
CA GLY A 169 12.64 8.18 15.65
C GLY A 169 13.62 8.27 16.80
N GLY A 170 14.27 7.16 17.06
CA GLY A 170 15.53 7.05 17.76
C GLY A 170 16.47 6.22 16.90
N GLU A 171 17.78 6.45 17.02
CA GLU A 171 18.74 5.57 16.38
C GLU A 171 18.63 4.16 16.98
N GLU A 172 18.18 3.21 16.17
CA GLU A 172 18.11 1.80 16.58
C GLU A 172 19.52 1.31 16.92
N LYS A 173 19.63 0.60 18.02
CA LYS A 173 20.91 0.03 18.47
C LYS A 173 20.84 -1.49 18.47
N ALA A 174 21.92 -2.11 18.06
CA ALA A 174 22.04 -3.55 18.18
C ALA A 174 21.95 -3.95 19.68
N PRO A 175 21.02 -4.83 20.05
CA PRO A 175 20.94 -5.35 21.41
C PRO A 175 22.19 -6.19 21.72
N ALA A 176 22.47 -6.41 23.01
CA ALA A 176 23.57 -7.28 23.43
C ALA A 176 23.40 -8.74 22.93
N ASN A 177 22.16 -9.18 22.79
CA ASN A 177 21.80 -10.46 22.19
C ASN A 177 20.82 -10.22 21.04
N THR A 178 21.26 -10.50 19.82
CA THR A 178 20.45 -10.34 18.61
C THR A 178 19.51 -11.52 18.34
N LYS A 179 19.66 -12.63 19.05
CA LYS A 179 18.73 -13.78 18.94
C LYS A 179 17.37 -13.41 19.51
N SER A 180 16.36 -13.45 18.67
CA SER A 180 15.01 -13.17 19.10
C SER A 180 14.26 -14.44 19.52
N LYS A 181 13.11 -14.21 20.13
CA LYS A 181 12.09 -15.23 20.39
C LYS A 181 10.73 -14.71 19.92
N VAL A 182 9.82 -15.62 19.64
CA VAL A 182 8.42 -15.25 19.39
C VAL A 182 7.86 -14.58 20.65
N ALA A 183 7.43 -13.35 20.53
CA ALA A 183 6.79 -12.61 21.63
C ALA A 183 5.32 -13.03 21.73
N PHE A 184 4.60 -12.99 20.60
CA PHE A 184 3.21 -13.45 20.50
C PHE A 184 2.83 -13.70 19.04
N GLN A 185 1.72 -14.42 18.86
CA GLN A 185 1.12 -14.71 17.57
C GLN A 185 -0.40 -14.56 17.70
N PHE A 186 -1.03 -13.86 16.74
CA PHE A 186 -2.48 -13.78 16.64
C PHE A 186 -2.94 -14.53 15.41
N PRO A 187 -3.86 -15.49 15.55
CA PRO A 187 -4.45 -16.17 14.40
C PRO A 187 -5.31 -15.20 13.59
N GLU A 188 -5.45 -15.46 12.30
CA GLU A 188 -6.45 -14.76 11.49
C GLU A 188 -7.87 -15.03 12.01
N PRO A 189 -8.74 -14.00 12.09
CA PRO A 189 -10.14 -14.21 12.35
C PRO A 189 -10.79 -14.95 11.16
N VAL A 190 -11.80 -15.78 11.47
CA VAL A 190 -12.56 -16.48 10.42
C VAL A 190 -13.52 -15.49 9.75
N VAL A 191 -13.37 -15.34 8.44
CA VAL A 191 -14.22 -14.49 7.60
C VAL A 191 -14.88 -15.29 6.49
N THR A 192 -15.97 -14.77 5.94
CA THR A 192 -16.70 -15.40 4.82
C THR A 192 -16.27 -14.86 3.46
N ASP A 193 -15.60 -13.70 3.44
CA ASP A 193 -15.09 -13.02 2.27
C ASP A 193 -13.77 -12.32 2.62
N ILE A 194 -13.04 -11.85 1.62
CA ILE A 194 -11.83 -11.05 1.86
C ILE A 194 -12.19 -9.79 2.63
N THR A 195 -11.49 -9.53 3.72
CA THR A 195 -11.75 -8.40 4.61
C THR A 195 -10.47 -7.64 4.88
N THR A 196 -10.51 -6.32 4.71
CA THR A 196 -9.36 -5.46 4.96
C THR A 196 -9.16 -5.26 6.46
N VAL A 197 -7.91 -5.46 6.90
CA VAL A 197 -7.45 -5.23 8.28
C VAL A 197 -6.15 -4.41 8.29
N ALA A 198 -5.95 -3.58 7.25
CA ALA A 198 -4.78 -2.72 7.11
C ALA A 198 -4.68 -1.72 8.25
N GLY A 199 -3.48 -1.51 8.76
CA GLY A 199 -3.14 -0.60 9.83
C GLY A 199 -2.41 -1.27 10.98
N SER A 200 -1.11 -0.96 11.09
CA SER A 200 -0.24 -1.35 12.18
C SER A 200 0.59 -0.16 12.62
N TRP A 201 0.70 0.07 13.92
CA TRP A 201 1.50 1.15 14.48
C TRP A 201 2.19 0.69 15.77
N VAL A 202 3.30 1.31 16.07
CA VAL A 202 4.03 1.06 17.32
C VAL A 202 4.16 2.38 18.08
N THR A 203 3.73 2.38 19.33
CA THR A 203 3.94 3.48 20.28
C THR A 203 5.01 3.08 21.31
N ASP A 204 5.33 3.94 22.26
CA ASP A 204 6.21 3.60 23.38
C ASP A 204 5.67 2.42 24.24
N LYS A 205 4.35 2.21 24.27
CA LYS A 205 3.67 1.25 25.16
C LYS A 205 2.92 0.14 24.44
N ALA A 206 2.49 0.37 23.21
CA ALA A 206 1.58 -0.53 22.53
C ALA A 206 2.03 -0.84 21.09
N TYR A 207 1.84 -2.07 20.69
CA TYR A 207 1.62 -2.44 19.31
C TYR A 207 0.12 -2.31 19.01
N VAL A 208 -0.24 -1.58 17.98
CA VAL A 208 -1.63 -1.33 17.61
C VAL A 208 -1.93 -1.98 16.27
N LYS A 209 -3.01 -2.71 16.19
CA LYS A 209 -3.46 -3.39 14.96
C LYS A 209 -4.94 -3.13 14.71
N SER A 210 -5.28 -2.79 13.48
CA SER A 210 -6.66 -2.81 13.04
C SER A 210 -7.14 -4.23 12.80
N GLY A 211 -8.37 -4.48 13.23
CA GLY A 211 -9.13 -5.70 12.98
C GLY A 211 -10.37 -5.41 12.14
N ILE A 212 -11.35 -6.33 12.21
CA ILE A 212 -12.62 -6.20 11.49
C ILE A 212 -13.49 -5.16 12.19
N ALA A 213 -13.60 -3.95 11.63
CA ALA A 213 -14.35 -2.83 12.19
C ALA A 213 -14.00 -2.52 13.66
N GLU A 214 -12.72 -2.64 14.01
CA GLU A 214 -12.17 -2.27 15.31
C GLU A 214 -10.68 -1.92 15.21
N VAL A 215 -10.16 -1.25 16.22
CA VAL A 215 -8.73 -1.03 16.44
C VAL A 215 -8.37 -1.49 17.84
N THR A 216 -7.30 -2.27 17.97
CA THR A 216 -6.87 -2.85 19.24
C THR A 216 -5.39 -2.56 19.50
N GLY A 217 -5.08 -2.09 20.71
CA GLY A 217 -3.73 -1.95 21.23
C GLY A 217 -3.36 -3.12 22.13
N TYR A 218 -2.14 -3.60 21.93
CA TYR A 218 -1.59 -4.74 22.65
C TYR A 218 -0.28 -4.35 23.33
N ASP A 219 0.01 -4.95 24.46
CA ASP A 219 1.32 -4.87 25.10
C ASP A 219 2.40 -5.34 24.11
N ARG A 220 3.48 -4.55 23.96
CA ARG A 220 4.53 -4.78 22.96
C ARG A 220 5.27 -6.10 23.13
N ASP A 221 5.35 -6.60 24.37
CA ASP A 221 6.13 -7.78 24.71
C ASP A 221 5.32 -9.05 24.89
N LYS A 222 4.09 -8.90 25.38
CA LYS A 222 3.23 -10.02 25.78
C LYS A 222 2.05 -10.23 24.83
N GLY A 223 1.74 -9.28 23.97
CA GLY A 223 0.55 -9.33 23.12
C GLY A 223 -0.76 -9.29 23.91
N THR A 224 -0.74 -8.97 25.22
CA THR A 224 -1.96 -8.84 26.00
C THR A 224 -2.71 -7.57 25.57
N LYS A 225 -4.02 -7.68 25.41
CA LYS A 225 -4.88 -6.57 25.00
C LYS A 225 -4.86 -5.49 26.08
N LEU A 226 -4.49 -4.27 25.69
CA LEU A 226 -4.53 -3.10 26.56
C LEU A 226 -5.86 -2.36 26.43
N TRP A 227 -6.31 -2.18 25.20
CA TRP A 227 -7.56 -1.48 24.88
C TRP A 227 -8.07 -1.90 23.50
N SER A 228 -9.33 -1.61 23.22
CA SER A 228 -9.95 -1.77 21.91
C SER A 228 -11.13 -0.83 21.79
N PHE A 229 -11.38 -0.32 20.60
CA PHE A 229 -12.61 0.44 20.32
C PHE A 229 -13.18 0.03 18.96
N PRO A 230 -14.51 0.00 18.84
CA PRO A 230 -15.19 -0.35 17.60
C PRO A 230 -15.23 0.83 16.62
N LEU A 231 -15.33 0.51 15.33
CA LEU A 231 -15.64 1.43 14.25
C LEU A 231 -17.01 1.12 13.65
N ALA A 232 -17.57 2.07 12.93
CA ALA A 232 -18.85 1.89 12.24
C ALA A 232 -18.79 0.79 11.18
N GLY A 233 -17.67 0.65 10.47
CA GLY A 233 -17.40 -0.36 9.48
C GLY A 233 -15.91 -0.66 9.35
N GLU A 234 -15.52 -1.39 8.32
CA GLU A 234 -14.13 -1.81 8.09
C GLU A 234 -13.24 -0.64 7.70
N ILE A 235 -11.97 -0.72 8.07
CA ILE A 235 -10.95 0.24 7.64
C ILE A 235 -10.62 -0.02 6.18
N CYS A 236 -10.59 1.05 5.39
CA CYS A 236 -10.25 1.03 3.98
C CYS A 236 -8.81 1.47 3.74
N SER A 237 -8.36 2.48 4.49
CA SER A 237 -7.01 3.04 4.37
C SER A 237 -6.56 3.66 5.69
N VAL A 238 -5.26 3.74 5.87
CA VAL A 238 -4.61 4.27 7.08
C VAL A 238 -3.43 5.16 6.72
N SER A 239 -3.15 6.17 7.54
CA SER A 239 -1.93 6.95 7.37
C SER A 239 -0.69 6.14 7.76
N ARG A 240 0.34 6.15 6.90
CA ARG A 240 1.66 5.61 7.22
C ARG A 240 2.33 6.41 8.34
N HIS A 241 2.03 7.70 8.40
CA HIS A 241 2.58 8.65 9.36
C HIS A 241 1.69 8.78 10.59
N MET A 242 2.30 8.97 11.73
CA MET A 242 1.63 9.36 12.96
C MET A 242 2.30 10.60 13.57
N SER A 243 1.55 11.34 14.38
CA SER A 243 2.08 12.49 15.09
C SER A 243 3.03 12.08 16.23
N LYS A 244 3.84 13.02 16.72
CA LYS A 244 4.76 12.79 17.83
C LYS A 244 4.06 12.33 19.12
N ASP A 245 2.78 12.66 19.28
CA ASP A 245 1.91 12.25 20.38
C ASP A 245 1.01 11.07 20.01
N TYR A 246 1.45 10.23 19.06
CA TYR A 246 0.85 8.97 18.65
C TYR A 246 -0.60 9.07 18.15
N LYS A 247 -0.90 10.04 17.31
CA LYS A 247 -2.16 10.12 16.58
C LYS A 247 -1.97 9.71 15.12
N ALA A 248 -2.93 8.97 14.59
CA ALA A 248 -2.95 8.51 13.20
C ALA A 248 -4.31 8.83 12.55
N ALA A 249 -4.34 8.81 11.23
CA ALA A 249 -5.55 9.01 10.45
C ALA A 249 -6.01 7.70 9.81
N ILE A 250 -7.34 7.56 9.65
CA ILE A 250 -7.96 6.39 9.03
C ILE A 250 -9.09 6.83 8.09
N VAL A 251 -9.33 6.02 7.05
CA VAL A 251 -10.55 6.01 6.26
C VAL A 251 -11.27 4.70 6.51
N PHE A 252 -12.56 4.75 6.76
CA PHE A 252 -13.34 3.56 7.06
C PHE A 252 -14.77 3.64 6.51
N GLN A 253 -15.44 2.51 6.44
CA GLN A 253 -16.81 2.39 5.96
C GLN A 253 -17.80 3.03 6.94
N GLU A 254 -18.85 3.62 6.40
CA GLU A 254 -19.93 4.26 7.18
C GLU A 254 -20.75 3.28 8.03
N THR A 255 -20.76 2.00 7.66
CA THR A 255 -21.47 0.93 8.36
C THR A 255 -20.79 -0.41 8.08
N LYS A 256 -21.10 -1.42 8.88
CA LYS A 256 -20.68 -2.80 8.62
C LYS A 256 -21.37 -3.36 7.39
N ALA A 257 -20.67 -4.25 6.68
CA ALA A 257 -21.25 -4.99 5.56
C ALA A 257 -22.45 -5.84 6.02
N THR A 258 -23.51 -5.86 5.21
CA THR A 258 -24.71 -6.68 5.41
C THR A 258 -25.01 -7.48 4.13
N LYS A 259 -26.02 -8.36 4.18
CA LYS A 259 -26.43 -9.09 2.97
C LYS A 259 -26.97 -8.15 1.89
N GLU A 260 -27.62 -7.08 2.28
CA GLU A 260 -28.23 -6.06 1.42
C GLU A 260 -27.22 -5.04 0.91
N ASN A 261 -26.23 -4.72 1.75
CA ASN A 261 -25.12 -3.81 1.41
C ASN A 261 -23.79 -4.50 1.72
N LYS A 262 -23.27 -5.25 0.76
CA LYS A 262 -22.03 -6.01 0.91
C LYS A 262 -20.77 -5.13 0.94
N TYR A 263 -20.82 -3.97 0.29
CA TYR A 263 -19.68 -3.07 0.11
C TYR A 263 -20.06 -1.65 0.51
N PRO A 264 -20.16 -1.37 1.82
CA PRO A 264 -20.43 -0.01 2.29
C PRO A 264 -19.35 0.96 1.83
N SER A 265 -19.74 2.22 1.69
CA SER A 265 -18.82 3.24 1.18
C SER A 265 -17.75 3.62 2.21
N CYS A 266 -16.51 3.75 1.76
CA CYS A 266 -15.37 4.26 2.54
C CYS A 266 -15.40 5.79 2.59
N ASN A 267 -16.40 6.37 3.23
CA ASN A 267 -16.67 7.81 3.24
C ASN A 267 -16.45 8.48 4.62
N GLN A 268 -15.96 7.73 5.60
CA GLN A 268 -15.62 8.26 6.91
C GLN A 268 -14.12 8.50 7.01
N VAL A 269 -13.70 9.73 7.26
CA VAL A 269 -12.32 10.08 7.63
C VAL A 269 -12.27 10.27 9.13
N GLY A 270 -11.31 9.69 9.81
CA GLY A 270 -11.17 9.79 11.25
C GLY A 270 -9.74 9.98 11.72
N ALA A 271 -9.58 10.49 12.93
CA ALA A 271 -8.32 10.46 13.64
C ALA A 271 -8.45 9.59 14.88
N ILE A 272 -7.40 8.85 15.17
CA ILE A 272 -7.30 7.96 16.33
C ILE A 272 -6.14 8.37 17.22
N ASP A 273 -6.33 8.23 18.52
CA ASP A 273 -5.29 8.37 19.52
C ASP A 273 -4.82 6.97 19.92
N LEU A 274 -3.63 6.61 19.46
CA LEU A 274 -3.02 5.30 19.65
C LEU A 274 -2.56 5.06 21.11
N SER A 275 -2.28 6.15 21.85
CA SER A 275 -1.91 6.05 23.27
C SER A 275 -3.12 5.87 24.16
N ALA A 276 -4.19 6.64 23.90
CA ALA A 276 -5.42 6.57 24.67
C ALA A 276 -6.38 5.46 24.22
N GLY A 277 -6.15 4.86 23.04
CA GLY A 277 -6.98 3.81 22.48
C GLY A 277 -8.40 4.27 22.16
N LYS A 278 -8.54 5.39 21.45
CA LYS A 278 -9.87 5.95 21.13
C LYS A 278 -9.91 6.64 19.76
N LEU A 279 -11.08 6.64 19.16
CA LEU A 279 -11.41 7.51 18.05
C LEU A 279 -11.58 8.95 18.58
N LEU A 280 -10.82 9.90 18.02
CA LEU A 280 -10.91 11.31 18.40
C LEU A 280 -12.12 11.97 17.74
N TRP A 281 -12.26 11.76 16.45
CA TRP A 281 -13.38 12.24 15.65
C TRP A 281 -13.55 11.40 14.39
N SER A 282 -14.74 11.49 13.79
CA SER A 282 -15.06 10.96 12.45
C SER A 282 -15.85 12.00 11.68
N LYS A 283 -15.56 12.16 10.40
CA LYS A 283 -16.22 13.11 9.49
C LYS A 283 -16.47 12.47 8.13
N SER A 284 -17.61 12.79 7.54
CA SER A 284 -17.86 12.63 6.13
C SER A 284 -18.05 14.00 5.50
N VAL A 285 -17.77 14.13 4.22
CA VAL A 285 -17.94 15.38 3.46
C VAL A 285 -18.59 15.11 2.13
N THR A 286 -19.35 16.09 1.67
CA THR A 286 -19.90 16.14 0.32
C THR A 286 -18.98 16.93 -0.59
N SER A 287 -18.99 16.64 -1.88
CA SER A 287 -18.26 17.42 -2.87
C SER A 287 -18.73 18.87 -2.88
N ALA A 288 -17.80 19.81 -3.04
CA ALA A 288 -18.15 21.23 -3.24
C ALA A 288 -18.89 21.49 -4.57
N THR A 289 -18.79 20.55 -5.53
CA THR A 289 -19.33 20.67 -6.90
C THR A 289 -20.24 19.53 -7.32
N GLY A 290 -20.42 18.49 -6.49
CA GLY A 290 -21.00 17.20 -6.89
C GLY A 290 -22.24 16.74 -6.12
N GLY A 291 -23.02 17.65 -5.48
CA GLY A 291 -24.27 17.30 -4.80
C GLY A 291 -24.12 16.84 -3.34
N ASP A 292 -25.20 16.29 -2.75
CA ASP A 292 -25.31 16.08 -1.29
C ASP A 292 -24.84 14.70 -0.80
N ARG A 293 -24.36 13.84 -1.68
CA ARG A 293 -23.86 12.51 -1.27
C ARG A 293 -22.47 12.61 -0.68
N PRO A 294 -22.18 11.92 0.43
CA PRO A 294 -20.83 11.78 0.94
C PRO A 294 -19.92 11.17 -0.14
N ILE A 295 -18.73 11.72 -0.29
CA ILE A 295 -17.76 11.17 -1.24
C ILE A 295 -16.97 10.03 -0.61
N ARG A 296 -16.51 9.12 -1.45
CA ARG A 296 -15.60 8.04 -1.10
C ARG A 296 -14.17 8.53 -1.13
N PHE A 297 -13.39 8.08 -0.15
CA PHE A 297 -11.94 8.22 -0.11
C PHE A 297 -11.28 6.86 -0.26
N ASP A 298 -10.16 6.83 -0.97
CA ASP A 298 -9.39 5.61 -1.21
C ASP A 298 -8.14 5.56 -0.34
N GLU A 299 -7.61 6.74 0.03
CA GLU A 299 -6.39 6.85 0.84
C GLU A 299 -6.45 8.02 1.82
N VAL A 300 -5.58 7.99 2.83
CA VAL A 300 -5.42 9.04 3.84
C VAL A 300 -3.97 9.14 4.31
N THR A 301 -3.51 10.35 4.52
CA THR A 301 -2.19 10.63 5.10
C THR A 301 -2.26 11.66 6.23
N LEU A 302 -1.15 11.82 6.94
CA LEU A 302 -0.95 12.79 8.00
C LEU A 302 0.32 13.60 7.77
N SER A 303 0.21 14.93 7.76
CA SER A 303 1.35 15.85 7.76
C SER A 303 1.19 16.89 8.87
N GLY A 304 2.04 16.80 9.89
CA GLY A 304 1.95 17.65 11.08
C GLY A 304 0.58 17.54 11.78
N THR A 305 -0.23 18.58 11.70
CA THR A 305 -1.60 18.62 12.26
C THR A 305 -2.70 18.47 11.21
N THR A 306 -2.36 18.09 9.98
CA THR A 306 -3.29 17.98 8.86
C THR A 306 -3.50 16.53 8.47
N VAL A 307 -4.74 16.09 8.55
CA VAL A 307 -5.23 14.82 7.97
C VAL A 307 -5.74 15.13 6.58
N ALA A 308 -5.18 14.50 5.55
CA ALA A 308 -5.59 14.68 4.16
C ALA A 308 -6.02 13.34 3.55
N ALA A 309 -7.20 13.30 2.94
CA ALA A 309 -7.78 12.11 2.32
C ALA A 309 -8.10 12.39 0.85
N GLY A 310 -7.76 11.44 -0.03
CA GLY A 310 -7.91 11.54 -1.48
C GLY A 310 -8.72 10.40 -2.07
N GLY A 311 -9.12 10.58 -3.32
CA GLY A 311 -9.87 9.60 -4.10
C GLY A 311 -10.34 10.17 -5.44
N THR A 312 -11.10 9.37 -6.17
CA THR A 312 -11.56 9.71 -7.54
C THR A 312 -12.53 10.89 -7.61
N SER A 313 -13.06 11.33 -6.48
CA SER A 313 -13.99 12.47 -6.38
C SER A 313 -13.34 13.73 -5.79
N GLY A 314 -12.02 13.76 -5.74
CA GLY A 314 -11.22 14.84 -5.17
C GLY A 314 -10.84 14.62 -3.71
N GLY A 315 -10.03 15.52 -3.16
CA GLY A 315 -9.46 15.40 -1.84
C GLY A 315 -10.04 16.39 -0.82
N ALA A 316 -9.98 15.99 0.45
CA ALA A 316 -10.38 16.78 1.60
C ALA A 316 -9.27 16.80 2.67
N ALA A 317 -9.27 17.83 3.51
CA ALA A 317 -8.43 17.80 4.69
C ALA A 317 -9.11 18.36 5.93
N PHE A 318 -8.58 17.90 7.05
CA PHE A 318 -9.12 18.17 8.38
C PHE A 318 -7.99 18.45 9.37
N ASN A 319 -8.30 19.25 10.37
CA ASN A 319 -7.41 19.42 11.50
C ASN A 319 -7.39 18.14 12.36
N LEU A 320 -6.19 17.66 12.70
CA LEU A 320 -5.99 16.42 13.45
C LEU A 320 -6.66 16.44 14.83
N ALA A 321 -6.69 17.59 15.51
CA ALA A 321 -7.15 17.67 16.88
C ALA A 321 -8.67 17.55 17.01
N ASP A 322 -9.45 18.16 16.11
CA ASP A 322 -10.90 18.33 16.23
C ASP A 322 -11.70 17.95 14.98
N GLY A 323 -11.04 17.60 13.88
CA GLY A 323 -11.70 17.29 12.63
C GLY A 323 -12.33 18.49 11.93
N ALA A 324 -11.93 19.72 12.28
CA ALA A 324 -12.36 20.92 11.56
C ALA A 324 -11.89 20.83 10.09
N SER A 325 -12.82 21.09 9.17
CA SER A 325 -12.52 21.03 7.72
C SER A 325 -11.57 22.16 7.34
N LEU A 326 -10.45 21.82 6.74
CA LEU A 326 -9.48 22.76 6.17
C LEU A 326 -9.80 23.08 4.71
N TRP A 327 -10.11 22.05 3.91
CA TRP A 327 -10.68 22.17 2.57
C TRP A 327 -11.56 20.97 2.23
N LYS A 328 -12.44 21.18 1.23
CA LYS A 328 -13.39 20.17 0.76
C LYS A 328 -13.00 19.68 -0.63
N PRO A 329 -13.45 18.48 -1.00
CA PRO A 329 -13.24 17.94 -2.33
C PRO A 329 -13.82 18.88 -3.37
N LYS A 330 -13.04 19.12 -4.43
CA LYS A 330 -13.42 19.98 -5.54
C LYS A 330 -12.92 19.37 -6.85
N VAL A 331 -13.82 19.21 -7.79
CA VAL A 331 -13.48 18.98 -9.19
C VAL A 331 -13.56 20.34 -9.88
N GLY A 332 -12.48 20.77 -10.51
CA GLY A 332 -12.44 22.02 -11.25
C GLY A 332 -13.35 22.01 -12.49
N ALA A 333 -13.64 23.17 -13.04
CA ALA A 333 -14.37 23.29 -14.32
C ALA A 333 -13.58 22.66 -15.49
N ASP A 334 -12.27 22.53 -15.32
CA ASP A 334 -11.31 21.85 -16.21
C ASP A 334 -11.27 20.33 -16.00
N GLY A 335 -12.12 19.78 -15.14
CA GLY A 335 -12.14 18.36 -14.77
C GLY A 335 -10.98 17.93 -13.85
N CYS A 336 -10.15 18.87 -13.38
CA CYS A 336 -9.02 18.55 -12.49
C CYS A 336 -9.49 18.31 -11.05
N TYR A 337 -8.87 17.30 -10.40
CA TYR A 337 -9.12 16.99 -8.99
C TYR A 337 -7.86 16.45 -8.30
N ASP A 338 -7.82 16.55 -6.98
CA ASP A 338 -6.76 15.98 -6.17
C ASP A 338 -7.01 14.49 -6.02
N ARG A 339 -6.13 13.68 -6.65
CA ARG A 339 -6.26 12.21 -6.68
C ARG A 339 -5.91 11.60 -5.33
N GLY A 340 -4.85 12.09 -4.71
CA GLY A 340 -4.36 11.62 -3.43
C GLY A 340 -3.21 12.46 -2.89
N TYR A 341 -2.87 12.22 -1.63
CA TYR A 341 -1.89 12.99 -0.88
C TYR A 341 -0.81 12.11 -0.28
N ALA A 342 0.39 12.68 -0.14
CA ALA A 342 1.46 12.13 0.67
C ALA A 342 1.83 13.09 1.81
N GLY A 343 2.09 12.53 2.98
CA GLY A 343 2.32 13.26 4.22
C GLY A 343 3.74 13.19 4.76
N GLY A 344 3.86 13.10 6.08
CA GLY A 344 5.13 13.11 6.79
C GLY A 344 5.61 14.53 7.07
N ASP A 345 6.87 14.83 6.74
CA ASP A 345 7.53 16.10 7.03
C ASP A 345 6.96 17.29 6.22
N ALA A 346 6.32 17.02 5.08
CA ALA A 346 5.62 17.99 4.27
C ALA A 346 4.31 17.38 3.75
N LEU A 347 3.50 18.16 3.03
CA LEU A 347 2.30 17.69 2.37
C LEU A 347 2.45 17.89 0.86
N ALA A 348 2.19 16.84 0.11
CA ALA A 348 2.18 16.89 -1.34
C ALA A 348 0.93 16.19 -1.90
N VAL A 349 0.56 16.51 -3.13
CA VAL A 349 -0.63 15.98 -3.81
C VAL A 349 -0.29 15.59 -5.24
N VAL A 350 -0.90 14.52 -5.71
CA VAL A 350 -1.02 14.24 -7.15
C VAL A 350 -2.38 14.74 -7.60
N ARG A 351 -2.37 15.71 -8.49
CA ARG A 351 -3.57 16.27 -9.12
C ARG A 351 -3.72 15.67 -10.51
N ARG A 352 -4.89 15.15 -10.80
CA ARG A 352 -5.24 14.57 -12.10
C ARG A 352 -6.17 15.50 -12.87
N CYS A 353 -5.85 15.74 -14.13
CA CYS A 353 -6.65 16.47 -15.11
C CYS A 353 -6.85 15.60 -16.37
N GLY A 354 -7.68 16.06 -17.29
CA GLY A 354 -7.90 15.38 -18.58
C GLY A 354 -8.90 14.23 -18.51
N THR A 355 -8.96 13.46 -19.59
CA THR A 355 -9.83 12.29 -19.71
C THR A 355 -9.19 11.04 -19.14
N SER A 356 -9.96 9.93 -19.05
CA SER A 356 -9.44 8.63 -18.62
C SER A 356 -8.32 8.12 -19.53
N ASP A 357 -8.46 8.34 -20.84
CA ASP A 357 -7.55 7.82 -21.86
C ASP A 357 -6.32 8.72 -22.12
N SER A 358 -6.33 9.91 -21.54
CA SER A 358 -5.22 10.87 -21.64
C SER A 358 -5.14 11.71 -20.37
N PRO A 359 -4.75 11.11 -19.25
CA PRO A 359 -4.60 11.83 -18.00
C PRO A 359 -3.39 12.77 -18.05
N GLN A 360 -3.52 13.90 -17.40
CA GLN A 360 -2.40 14.79 -17.13
C GLN A 360 -2.21 14.89 -15.62
N LEU A 361 -1.06 14.47 -15.15
CA LEU A 361 -0.75 14.47 -13.73
C LEU A 361 0.15 15.66 -13.40
N THR A 362 -0.14 16.28 -12.27
CA THR A 362 0.67 17.35 -11.69
C THR A 362 0.93 17.04 -10.23
N VAL A 363 2.20 17.05 -9.83
CA VAL A 363 2.60 16.93 -8.44
C VAL A 363 2.78 18.32 -7.85
N GLN A 364 2.16 18.57 -6.70
CA GLN A 364 2.23 19.86 -6.03
C GLN A 364 2.67 19.70 -4.58
N ALA A 365 3.65 20.48 -4.14
CA ALA A 365 3.89 20.69 -2.72
C ALA A 365 2.82 21.65 -2.19
N LEU A 366 2.21 21.32 -1.06
CA LEU A 366 1.09 22.09 -0.50
C LEU A 366 1.44 22.76 0.83
N ASN A 367 0.81 23.89 1.07
CA ASN A 367 0.68 24.42 2.42
C ASN A 367 -0.29 23.54 3.21
N PRO A 368 0.15 22.84 4.27
CA PRO A 368 -0.70 21.87 4.95
C PRO A 368 -1.90 22.50 5.67
N LYS A 369 -1.87 23.79 5.99
CA LYS A 369 -2.98 24.47 6.67
C LYS A 369 -4.08 24.94 5.72
N THR A 370 -3.74 25.24 4.47
CA THR A 370 -4.67 25.88 3.52
C THR A 370 -4.95 25.05 2.27
N GLY A 371 -4.12 24.01 2.01
CA GLY A 371 -4.16 23.25 0.75
C GLY A 371 -3.68 24.05 -0.47
N ALA A 372 -3.20 25.28 -0.28
CA ALA A 372 -2.70 26.09 -1.39
C ALA A 372 -1.39 25.50 -1.93
N PRO A 373 -1.22 25.40 -3.27
CA PRO A 373 0.03 24.93 -3.84
C PRO A 373 1.16 25.93 -3.56
N LEU A 374 2.27 25.40 -3.07
CA LEU A 374 3.53 26.12 -2.89
C LEU A 374 4.37 26.06 -4.17
N SER A 375 4.31 24.91 -4.84
CA SER A 375 4.98 24.65 -6.11
C SER A 375 4.23 23.60 -6.91
N SER A 376 4.57 23.46 -8.20
CA SER A 376 3.90 22.53 -9.11
C SER A 376 4.91 21.98 -10.12
N PHE A 377 4.86 20.66 -10.32
CA PHE A 377 5.61 19.95 -11.36
C PHE A 377 4.64 19.13 -12.21
N GLN A 378 4.64 19.37 -13.52
CA GLN A 378 3.83 18.57 -14.45
C GLN A 378 4.60 17.32 -14.84
N MET A 379 3.97 16.15 -14.61
CA MET A 379 4.53 14.88 -15.02
C MET A 379 4.61 14.78 -16.55
N PRO A 380 5.57 14.00 -17.08
CA PRO A 380 5.63 13.72 -18.51
C PRO A 380 4.32 13.15 -19.05
N ALA A 381 4.04 13.39 -20.33
CA ALA A 381 2.93 12.73 -21.02
C ALA A 381 3.12 11.20 -21.05
N GLY A 382 2.01 10.46 -20.96
CA GLY A 382 2.04 8.99 -20.92
C GLY A 382 2.31 8.40 -19.54
N VAL A 383 2.21 9.21 -18.48
CA VAL A 383 2.18 8.74 -17.09
C VAL A 383 0.72 8.65 -16.65
N ASP A 384 0.24 7.45 -16.40
CA ASP A 384 -1.14 7.20 -15.96
C ASP A 384 -1.31 7.30 -14.44
N TYR A 385 -0.26 6.94 -13.70
CA TYR A 385 -0.20 6.97 -12.24
C TYR A 385 1.14 7.54 -11.80
N ALA A 386 1.12 8.32 -10.73
CA ALA A 386 2.31 8.84 -10.07
C ALA A 386 2.15 8.62 -8.57
N SER A 387 3.18 8.11 -7.93
CA SER A 387 3.23 7.89 -6.50
C SER A 387 4.31 8.76 -5.86
N ILE A 388 4.04 9.28 -4.67
CA ILE A 388 4.99 10.11 -3.94
C ILE A 388 5.70 9.22 -2.92
N VAL A 389 6.99 9.00 -3.15
CA VAL A 389 7.84 8.16 -2.29
C VAL A 389 8.24 8.91 -1.03
N SER A 390 8.52 10.20 -1.16
CA SER A 390 8.93 11.09 -0.08
C SER A 390 8.46 12.51 -0.36
N THR A 391 8.09 13.23 0.69
CA THR A 391 7.70 14.64 0.60
C THR A 391 8.85 15.60 0.92
N LYS A 392 9.94 15.10 1.55
CA LYS A 392 11.12 15.90 1.92
C LYS A 392 12.39 15.02 2.04
N PRO A 393 13.22 14.98 0.99
CA PRO A 393 13.09 15.63 -0.32
C PRO A 393 11.87 15.11 -1.10
N LEU A 394 11.34 15.90 -2.03
CA LEU A 394 10.20 15.48 -2.84
C LEU A 394 10.68 14.53 -3.94
N VAL A 395 10.30 13.26 -3.81
CA VAL A 395 10.62 12.19 -4.74
C VAL A 395 9.33 11.54 -5.23
N VAL A 396 9.16 11.45 -6.53
CA VAL A 396 7.98 10.88 -7.19
C VAL A 396 8.39 9.69 -8.03
N ALA A 397 7.64 8.62 -7.96
CA ALA A 397 7.80 7.40 -8.75
C ALA A 397 6.71 7.32 -9.82
N ALA A 398 7.04 6.83 -11.01
CA ALA A 398 6.07 6.58 -12.07
C ALA A 398 6.59 5.52 -13.04
N ASP A 399 5.68 4.84 -13.73
CA ASP A 399 6.00 4.17 -14.98
C ASP A 399 5.82 5.16 -16.13
N VAL A 400 6.87 5.40 -16.90
CA VAL A 400 6.87 6.35 -18.02
C VAL A 400 6.84 5.58 -19.33
N GLY A 401 5.70 5.64 -20.02
CA GLY A 401 5.52 5.03 -21.32
C GLY A 401 5.26 3.53 -21.27
N ASP A 402 4.71 3.04 -20.17
CA ASP A 402 4.35 1.62 -19.98
C ASP A 402 5.54 0.67 -20.22
N THR A 403 6.69 1.04 -19.64
CA THR A 403 7.97 0.33 -19.84
C THR A 403 8.32 -0.61 -18.69
N ALA A 404 7.57 -0.54 -17.58
CA ALA A 404 7.84 -1.36 -16.39
C ALA A 404 7.20 -2.75 -16.43
N GLY A 405 6.43 -3.08 -17.47
CA GLY A 405 5.91 -4.44 -17.72
C GLY A 405 4.64 -4.82 -16.96
N ASP A 406 4.33 -4.16 -15.85
CA ASP A 406 3.08 -4.35 -15.11
C ASP A 406 2.59 -3.04 -14.46
N GLY A 407 1.37 -3.05 -13.90
CA GLY A 407 0.72 -1.84 -13.38
C GLY A 407 1.24 -1.35 -12.02
N SER A 408 2.20 -2.04 -11.39
CA SER A 408 2.73 -1.71 -10.06
C SER A 408 4.24 -1.41 -10.07
N SER A 409 4.96 -1.88 -11.07
CA SER A 409 6.39 -1.65 -11.24
C SER A 409 6.67 -0.20 -11.67
N ILE A 410 7.83 0.29 -11.30
CA ILE A 410 8.26 1.68 -11.52
C ILE A 410 9.44 1.69 -12.47
N SER A 411 9.36 2.52 -13.52
CA SER A 411 10.46 2.72 -14.47
C SER A 411 11.31 3.95 -14.16
N ASP A 412 10.75 4.93 -13.43
CA ASP A 412 11.40 6.22 -13.24
C ASP A 412 11.10 6.87 -11.89
N PHE A 413 12.11 7.57 -11.39
CA PHE A 413 11.93 8.48 -10.26
C PHE A 413 12.27 9.93 -10.66
N PHE A 414 11.56 10.86 -10.04
CA PHE A 414 11.71 12.30 -10.24
C PHE A 414 12.08 12.95 -8.91
N SER A 415 13.30 13.45 -8.80
CA SER A 415 13.71 14.33 -7.69
C SER A 415 13.31 15.76 -8.04
N ILE A 416 12.47 16.39 -7.21
CA ILE A 416 11.83 17.68 -7.48
C ILE A 416 12.18 18.64 -6.37
N ASP A 417 12.56 19.86 -6.72
CA ASP A 417 12.69 20.96 -5.76
C ASP A 417 11.27 21.36 -5.27
N ALA A 418 10.95 20.98 -4.05
CA ALA A 418 9.63 21.22 -3.46
C ALA A 418 9.28 22.72 -3.31
N ALA A 419 10.27 23.61 -3.26
CA ALA A 419 10.05 25.05 -3.15
C ALA A 419 9.68 25.70 -4.50
N THR A 420 10.26 25.20 -5.60
CA THR A 420 10.12 25.82 -6.92
C THR A 420 9.30 24.98 -7.90
N GLY A 421 9.10 23.69 -7.64
CA GLY A 421 8.49 22.73 -8.55
C GLY A 421 9.38 22.36 -9.73
N LYS A 422 10.66 22.70 -9.71
CA LYS A 422 11.57 22.35 -10.79
C LYS A 422 12.10 20.93 -10.62
N LEU A 423 12.18 20.21 -11.74
CA LEU A 423 12.88 18.94 -11.77
C LEU A 423 14.36 19.16 -11.44
N ILE A 424 14.87 18.47 -10.44
CA ILE A 424 16.30 18.37 -10.15
C ILE A 424 16.91 17.37 -11.10
N VAL A 425 16.38 16.13 -11.07
CA VAL A 425 16.84 15.05 -11.95
C VAL A 425 15.75 13.98 -12.11
N ARG A 426 15.70 13.35 -13.29
CA ARG A 426 15.00 12.10 -13.55
C ARG A 426 15.98 10.94 -13.39
N ILE A 427 15.60 9.93 -12.63
CA ILE A 427 16.38 8.73 -12.35
C ILE A 427 15.69 7.57 -13.07
N PRO A 428 16.18 7.09 -14.21
CA PRO A 428 15.66 5.87 -14.81
C PRO A 428 16.05 4.68 -13.93
N ALA A 429 15.07 3.90 -13.54
CA ALA A 429 15.22 2.69 -12.75
C ALA A 429 14.59 1.55 -13.55
N ASP A 430 15.40 0.84 -14.28
CA ASP A 430 15.03 -0.31 -15.10
C ASP A 430 14.32 -1.36 -14.22
N ALA A 431 13.05 -1.61 -14.48
CA ALA A 431 12.23 -2.53 -13.71
C ALA A 431 12.71 -3.99 -13.74
N ASP A 432 13.49 -4.36 -14.77
CA ASP A 432 14.15 -5.68 -14.82
C ASP A 432 15.35 -5.78 -13.87
N LYS A 433 15.77 -4.66 -13.26
CA LYS A 433 16.94 -4.60 -12.37
C LYS A 433 16.61 -4.19 -10.95
N TYR A 434 15.56 -3.41 -10.77
CA TYR A 434 15.23 -2.82 -9.47
C TYR A 434 13.79 -3.14 -9.08
N ALA A 435 13.62 -3.82 -7.96
CA ALA A 435 12.32 -4.23 -7.42
C ALA A 435 11.60 -3.05 -6.74
N ALA A 436 11.28 -2.03 -7.52
CA ALA A 436 10.57 -0.84 -7.06
C ALA A 436 9.08 -0.97 -7.35
N GLU A 437 8.26 -1.07 -6.32
CA GLU A 437 6.81 -1.24 -6.45
C GLU A 437 6.06 -0.11 -5.72
N CYS A 438 5.04 0.42 -6.37
CA CYS A 438 4.07 1.33 -5.76
C CYS A 438 2.65 0.84 -6.07
N GLY A 439 1.70 1.10 -5.17
CA GLY A 439 0.31 0.82 -5.44
C GLY A 439 -0.18 1.62 -6.65
N SER A 440 -0.80 0.97 -7.63
CA SER A 440 -1.26 1.61 -8.87
C SER A 440 -2.35 2.66 -8.66
N THR A 441 -3.06 2.62 -7.55
CA THR A 441 -4.19 3.50 -7.26
C THR A 441 -3.95 4.51 -6.16
N ASP A 442 -2.98 4.30 -5.30
CA ASP A 442 -2.70 5.12 -4.13
C ASP A 442 -1.45 5.99 -4.35
N VAL A 443 -1.50 7.23 -3.92
CA VAL A 443 -0.41 8.19 -4.11
C VAL A 443 0.76 7.94 -3.15
N GLU A 444 0.49 7.43 -1.95
CA GLU A 444 1.50 7.19 -0.91
C GLU A 444 1.71 5.68 -0.62
N GLN A 445 1.59 4.83 -1.61
CA GLN A 445 1.75 3.39 -1.42
C GLN A 445 2.96 2.83 -2.16
N CYS A 446 4.14 3.40 -1.90
CA CYS A 446 5.40 2.80 -2.31
C CYS A 446 5.97 2.00 -1.15
N THR A 447 6.33 0.75 -1.42
CA THR A 447 6.99 -0.17 -0.49
C THR A 447 8.37 -0.52 -1.01
N ASN A 448 9.18 -1.19 -0.22
CA ASN A 448 10.49 -1.71 -0.61
C ASN A 448 11.53 -0.64 -0.97
N MET A 449 11.34 0.60 -0.56
CA MET A 449 12.31 1.67 -0.83
C MET A 449 12.38 2.66 0.33
N ALA A 450 13.49 3.37 0.42
CA ALA A 450 13.69 4.40 1.42
C ALA A 450 14.35 5.65 0.80
N VAL A 451 14.02 6.82 1.33
CA VAL A 451 14.59 8.11 0.91
C VAL A 451 15.18 8.81 2.13
N GLY A 452 16.43 9.15 2.05
CA GLY A 452 17.18 9.87 3.08
C GLY A 452 18.59 10.18 2.64
N ASN A 453 19.35 10.99 3.36
CA ASN A 453 20.73 11.34 3.04
C ASN A 453 20.92 11.90 1.62
N ASN A 454 19.92 12.57 1.06
CA ASN A 454 19.84 12.96 -0.35
C ASN A 454 19.99 11.79 -1.34
N ARG A 455 19.52 10.60 -0.96
CA ARG A 455 19.60 9.36 -1.73
C ARG A 455 18.25 8.65 -1.76
N LEU A 456 18.03 7.93 -2.85
CA LEU A 456 16.97 6.94 -3.00
C LEU A 456 17.60 5.56 -2.90
N TYR A 457 17.16 4.74 -1.94
CA TYR A 457 17.62 3.38 -1.72
C TYR A 457 16.60 2.40 -2.27
N LEU A 458 17.03 1.52 -3.18
CA LEU A 458 16.19 0.52 -3.84
C LEU A 458 16.81 -0.87 -3.69
N PRO A 459 16.01 -1.93 -3.55
CA PRO A 459 16.49 -3.29 -3.75
C PRO A 459 16.67 -3.55 -5.26
N THR A 460 17.65 -4.36 -5.60
CA THR A 460 17.70 -4.97 -6.94
C THR A 460 16.65 -6.06 -7.06
N GLU A 461 16.29 -6.44 -8.29
CA GLU A 461 15.55 -7.67 -8.53
C GLU A 461 16.30 -8.87 -7.97
N ARG A 462 15.54 -9.91 -7.62
CA ARG A 462 16.11 -11.18 -7.14
C ARG A 462 16.87 -11.86 -8.29
N HIS A 463 18.02 -12.38 -8.00
CA HIS A 463 18.85 -13.10 -8.94
C HIS A 463 19.51 -14.31 -8.27
N ASP A 464 20.05 -15.23 -9.08
CA ASP A 464 20.75 -16.41 -8.60
C ASP A 464 21.91 -16.02 -7.68
N GLY A 465 22.00 -16.67 -6.52
CA GLY A 465 23.12 -16.56 -5.60
C GLY A 465 24.31 -17.41 -6.03
N THR A 466 25.26 -17.60 -5.11
CA THR A 466 26.44 -18.47 -5.33
C THR A 466 26.14 -19.94 -4.98
N SER A 467 25.06 -20.22 -4.27
CA SER A 467 24.58 -21.56 -3.95
C SER A 467 23.78 -22.18 -5.08
N GLU A 468 23.66 -23.50 -5.10
CA GLU A 468 22.87 -24.25 -6.08
C GLU A 468 21.36 -23.86 -6.06
N TYR A 469 20.85 -23.39 -4.92
CA TYR A 469 19.45 -23.03 -4.73
C TYR A 469 19.32 -21.76 -3.86
N GLY A 470 18.37 -20.89 -4.26
CA GLY A 470 17.97 -19.71 -3.51
C GLY A 470 18.54 -18.42 -4.10
N ASP A 471 17.66 -17.43 -4.15
CA ASP A 471 17.94 -16.12 -4.69
C ASP A 471 18.65 -15.21 -3.69
N THR A 472 19.25 -14.16 -4.21
CA THR A 472 19.80 -13.04 -3.44
C THR A 472 19.44 -11.72 -4.12
N ASN A 473 19.69 -10.61 -3.45
CA ASN A 473 19.60 -9.26 -4.00
C ASN A 473 20.50 -8.30 -3.22
N GLU A 474 20.56 -7.05 -3.67
CA GLU A 474 21.27 -5.96 -3.00
C GLU A 474 20.37 -4.76 -2.77
N ILE A 475 20.70 -3.92 -1.78
CA ILE A 475 20.20 -2.56 -1.70
C ILE A 475 21.26 -1.63 -2.27
N VAL A 476 20.88 -0.86 -3.28
CA VAL A 476 21.69 0.15 -3.95
C VAL A 476 21.13 1.55 -3.67
N ALA A 477 21.89 2.59 -4.01
CA ALA A 477 21.43 3.97 -3.85
C ALA A 477 21.68 4.81 -5.07
N PHE A 478 20.72 5.69 -5.37
CA PHE A 478 20.83 6.76 -6.36
C PHE A 478 20.94 8.11 -5.67
N ASP A 479 21.85 8.96 -6.12
CA ASP A 479 21.99 10.33 -5.67
C ASP A 479 20.86 11.21 -6.22
N LEU A 480 20.11 11.87 -5.37
CA LEU A 480 18.93 12.66 -5.74
C LEU A 480 19.24 14.00 -6.41
N ALA A 481 20.50 14.46 -6.38
CA ALA A 481 20.92 15.67 -7.08
C ALA A 481 21.40 15.39 -8.50
N THR A 482 22.00 14.22 -8.74
CA THR A 482 22.64 13.87 -10.01
C THR A 482 21.98 12.74 -10.77
N GLY A 483 21.12 11.97 -10.11
CA GLY A 483 20.46 10.76 -10.66
C GLY A 483 21.40 9.57 -10.86
N LYS A 484 22.64 9.66 -10.40
CA LYS A 484 23.63 8.61 -10.62
C LYS A 484 23.51 7.51 -9.57
N LEU A 485 23.63 6.27 -10.04
CA LEU A 485 23.84 5.12 -9.17
C LEU A 485 25.18 5.29 -8.44
N LEU A 486 25.17 5.13 -7.13
CA LEU A 486 26.36 5.18 -6.30
C LEU A 486 27.09 3.83 -6.31
N GLY A 487 28.42 3.86 -6.14
CA GLY A 487 29.24 2.65 -6.26
C GLY A 487 29.14 1.64 -5.10
N GLY A 488 28.46 2.00 -3.98
CA GLY A 488 28.25 1.13 -2.83
C GLY A 488 26.96 0.34 -2.95
N ARG A 489 26.90 -0.81 -2.27
CA ARG A 489 25.71 -1.64 -2.14
C ARG A 489 25.73 -2.46 -0.85
N ALA A 490 24.57 -2.79 -0.32
CA ALA A 490 24.42 -3.76 0.74
C ALA A 490 23.96 -5.08 0.14
N ASP A 491 24.85 -6.07 0.16
CA ASP A 491 24.60 -7.42 -0.36
C ASP A 491 23.79 -8.23 0.69
N ALA A 492 22.70 -8.84 0.29
CA ALA A 492 21.90 -9.69 1.18
C ALA A 492 22.67 -10.93 1.64
N GLY A 493 23.67 -11.34 0.89
CA GLY A 493 24.38 -12.59 1.08
C GLY A 493 23.61 -13.77 0.49
N ASP A 494 24.31 -14.83 0.30
CA ASP A 494 23.81 -16.02 -0.37
C ASP A 494 22.49 -16.53 0.22
N ARG A 495 21.50 -16.80 -0.62
CA ARG A 495 20.16 -17.29 -0.26
C ARG A 495 19.35 -16.37 0.67
N HIS A 496 19.67 -15.09 0.72
CA HIS A 496 18.92 -14.10 1.48
C HIS A 496 18.49 -12.95 0.56
N THR A 497 17.38 -12.30 0.90
CA THR A 497 16.94 -11.08 0.23
C THR A 497 16.70 -9.95 1.22
N LEU A 498 17.04 -8.73 0.83
CA LEU A 498 16.90 -7.52 1.63
C LEU A 498 15.74 -6.67 1.13
N THR A 499 14.90 -6.22 2.06
CA THR A 499 13.80 -5.29 1.81
C THR A 499 13.93 -4.09 2.74
N PRO A 500 14.15 -2.87 2.23
CA PRO A 500 14.14 -1.65 3.06
C PRO A 500 12.79 -1.46 3.74
N LEU A 501 12.79 -1.12 5.02
CA LEU A 501 11.59 -0.83 5.79
C LEU A 501 11.41 0.68 6.01
N ARG A 502 12.47 1.37 6.43
CA ARG A 502 12.47 2.80 6.73
C ARG A 502 13.88 3.35 6.92
N MET A 503 13.98 4.66 6.89
CA MET A 503 15.17 5.33 7.42
C MET A 503 15.16 5.32 8.96
N ASP A 504 16.35 5.34 9.53
CA ASP A 504 16.62 5.54 10.95
C ASP A 504 17.85 6.43 11.10
N GLY A 505 17.63 7.73 11.22
CA GLY A 505 18.68 8.73 11.08
C GLY A 505 19.35 8.64 9.70
N THR A 506 20.64 8.31 9.66
CA THR A 506 21.41 8.11 8.42
C THR A 506 21.45 6.68 7.93
N SER A 507 20.88 5.73 8.67
CA SER A 507 20.85 4.30 8.34
C SER A 507 19.50 3.86 7.76
N ILE A 508 19.48 2.73 7.09
CA ILE A 508 18.28 2.05 6.61
C ILE A 508 18.01 0.86 7.51
N ILE A 509 16.83 0.75 8.09
CA ILE A 509 16.37 -0.49 8.69
C ILE A 509 15.81 -1.35 7.56
N ALA A 510 16.30 -2.57 7.45
CA ALA A 510 15.88 -3.52 6.45
C ALA A 510 15.54 -4.89 7.06
N TYR A 511 14.52 -5.52 6.49
CA TYR A 511 14.24 -6.93 6.74
C TYR A 511 15.05 -7.76 5.77
N LYS A 512 15.69 -8.80 6.29
CA LYS A 512 16.49 -9.74 5.53
C LYS A 512 15.81 -11.11 5.63
N GLU A 513 15.12 -11.49 4.55
CA GLU A 513 14.44 -12.78 4.45
C GLU A 513 15.47 -13.90 4.42
N GLY A 514 15.27 -14.91 5.25
CA GLY A 514 16.17 -16.06 5.33
C GLY A 514 15.82 -17.16 4.33
N PRO A 515 16.77 -18.07 4.07
CA PRO A 515 16.51 -19.28 3.30
C PRO A 515 15.50 -20.19 4.00
N TYR A 516 15.12 -21.28 3.34
CA TYR A 516 14.09 -22.19 3.85
C TYR A 516 14.41 -22.81 5.23
N ASP A 517 15.67 -22.87 5.61
CA ASP A 517 16.19 -23.50 6.83
C ASP A 517 16.57 -22.50 7.94
N LYS A 518 16.38 -21.19 7.73
CA LYS A 518 16.68 -20.15 8.73
C LYS A 518 15.53 -19.16 8.88
N GLY A 519 15.41 -18.57 10.06
CA GLY A 519 14.54 -17.42 10.29
C GLY A 519 15.09 -16.17 9.64
N GLY A 520 14.23 -15.18 9.43
CA GLY A 520 14.61 -13.88 8.90
C GLY A 520 15.43 -13.07 9.91
N GLN A 521 15.97 -11.95 9.44
CA GLN A 521 16.79 -11.03 10.22
C GLN A 521 16.31 -9.60 10.02
N VAL A 522 16.56 -8.73 11.01
CA VAL A 522 16.49 -7.29 10.85
C VAL A 522 17.89 -6.73 10.94
N VAL A 523 18.25 -5.89 9.99
CA VAL A 523 19.58 -5.27 9.92
C VAL A 523 19.43 -3.74 9.83
N SER A 524 20.40 -3.03 10.42
CA SER A 524 20.65 -1.62 10.15
C SER A 524 21.77 -1.52 9.11
N ILE A 525 21.53 -0.80 8.04
CA ILE A 525 22.48 -0.58 6.95
C ILE A 525 22.89 0.87 6.98
N ASP A 526 24.19 1.13 7.18
CA ASP A 526 24.73 2.48 7.11
C ASP A 526 24.52 3.06 5.70
N GLY A 527 23.83 4.19 5.60
CA GLY A 527 23.40 4.75 4.32
C GLY A 527 24.53 5.33 3.47
N GLU A 528 25.76 5.44 3.99
CA GLU A 528 26.92 5.90 3.22
C GLU A 528 27.85 4.75 2.83
N THR A 529 28.18 3.89 3.78
CA THR A 529 29.15 2.79 3.59
C THR A 529 28.52 1.47 3.23
N PHE A 530 27.20 1.33 3.35
CA PHE A 530 26.41 0.10 3.18
C PHE A 530 26.78 -1.05 4.13
N LYS A 531 27.53 -0.72 5.19
CA LYS A 531 27.87 -1.69 6.23
C LYS A 531 26.62 -2.10 6.99
N GLN A 532 26.40 -3.41 7.08
CA GLN A 532 25.28 -3.99 7.81
C GLN A 532 25.65 -4.23 9.28
N THR A 533 24.71 -3.95 10.17
CA THR A 533 24.72 -4.30 11.59
C THR A 533 23.48 -5.12 11.89
N LEU A 534 23.67 -6.34 12.40
CA LEU A 534 22.57 -7.20 12.80
C LEU A 534 21.85 -6.63 14.02
N LEU A 535 20.55 -6.41 13.92
CA LEU A 535 19.69 -5.97 15.01
C LEU A 535 18.89 -7.11 15.61
N MET A 536 18.45 -8.06 14.77
CA MET A 536 17.63 -9.21 15.19
C MET A 536 17.85 -10.39 14.27
N GLU A 537 17.84 -11.60 14.84
CA GLU A 537 17.80 -12.85 14.11
C GLU A 537 16.67 -13.73 14.68
N ASN A 538 15.70 -14.07 13.85
CA ASN A 538 14.54 -14.85 14.24
C ASN A 538 14.89 -16.34 14.41
N PRO A 539 14.13 -17.08 15.26
CA PRO A 539 14.38 -18.50 15.47
C PRO A 539 14.27 -19.33 14.19
N SER A 540 15.12 -20.33 14.05
CA SER A 540 15.13 -21.23 12.88
C SER A 540 14.27 -22.47 13.07
N ASP A 541 13.47 -22.55 14.14
CA ASP A 541 12.50 -23.64 14.34
C ASP A 541 11.47 -23.66 13.21
N GLU A 542 11.15 -24.85 12.72
CA GLU A 542 10.28 -25.05 11.57
C GLU A 542 8.95 -24.33 11.69
N THR A 543 8.26 -24.45 12.83
CA THR A 543 6.97 -23.81 13.09
C THR A 543 7.04 -22.28 13.08
N VAL A 544 8.17 -21.70 13.51
CA VAL A 544 8.41 -20.25 13.51
C VAL A 544 8.67 -19.76 12.10
N ARG A 545 9.53 -20.45 11.35
CA ARG A 545 9.83 -20.13 9.94
C ARG A 545 8.60 -20.25 9.04
N GLU A 546 7.77 -21.28 9.25
CA GLU A 546 6.51 -21.44 8.52
C GLU A 546 5.55 -20.28 8.79
N ALA A 547 5.45 -19.82 10.04
CA ALA A 547 4.63 -18.66 10.39
C ALA A 547 5.15 -17.38 9.73
N GLU A 548 6.46 -17.17 9.72
CA GLU A 548 7.12 -16.03 9.09
C GLU A 548 6.89 -16.00 7.56
N LYS A 549 7.06 -17.15 6.90
CA LYS A 549 6.89 -17.30 5.44
C LYS A 549 5.43 -17.16 4.93
N ARG A 550 4.45 -17.16 5.83
CA ARG A 550 3.05 -16.91 5.46
C ARG A 550 2.78 -15.46 5.10
N PHE A 551 3.65 -14.55 5.48
CA PHE A 551 3.53 -13.14 5.11
C PHE A 551 4.22 -12.90 3.77
N ASN A 552 3.46 -12.40 2.79
CA ASN A 552 4.05 -11.86 1.57
C ASN A 552 4.71 -10.52 1.90
N ILE A 553 6.04 -10.48 1.81
CA ILE A 553 6.85 -9.32 2.21
C ILE A 553 6.46 -8.05 1.44
N GLY A 554 6.11 -8.15 0.15
CA GLY A 554 5.68 -7.02 -0.66
C GLY A 554 4.35 -6.40 -0.23
N SER A 555 3.50 -7.14 0.50
CA SER A 555 2.18 -6.67 0.92
C SER A 555 1.95 -6.66 2.43
N ALA A 556 2.81 -7.29 3.21
CA ALA A 556 2.70 -7.31 4.68
C ALA A 556 3.09 -5.96 5.30
N GLU A 557 2.59 -5.71 6.49
CA GLU A 557 3.01 -4.59 7.34
C GLU A 557 4.17 -5.07 8.22
N LEU A 558 5.36 -4.57 7.95
CA LEU A 558 6.60 -4.93 8.65
C LEU A 558 7.07 -3.73 9.47
N LEU A 559 7.11 -3.88 10.78
CA LEU A 559 7.52 -2.82 11.69
C LEU A 559 8.62 -3.31 12.63
N TYR A 560 9.71 -2.55 12.73
CA TYR A 560 10.77 -2.78 13.69
C TYR A 560 10.96 -1.56 14.58
N SER A 561 11.03 -1.79 15.90
CA SER A 561 11.29 -0.75 16.91
C SER A 561 11.84 -1.36 18.19
N ASP A 562 12.97 -0.84 18.66
CA ASP A 562 13.59 -1.15 19.96
C ASP A 562 13.70 -2.66 20.22
N GLY A 563 14.28 -3.41 19.28
CA GLY A 563 14.46 -4.85 19.41
C GLY A 563 13.16 -5.66 19.32
N ARG A 564 12.11 -5.11 18.70
CA ARG A 564 10.85 -5.80 18.44
C ARG A 564 10.51 -5.72 16.97
N PHE A 565 10.11 -6.83 16.39
CA PHE A 565 9.73 -6.94 14.99
C PHE A 565 8.32 -7.52 14.89
N TYR A 566 7.46 -6.85 14.12
CA TYR A 566 6.07 -7.22 13.90
C TYR A 566 5.83 -7.44 12.42
N MET A 567 5.25 -8.58 12.09
CA MET A 567 4.76 -8.92 10.76
C MET A 567 3.25 -9.06 10.84
N ALA A 568 2.52 -8.33 10.01
CA ALA A 568 1.07 -8.33 10.05
C ALA A 568 0.44 -8.36 8.65
N GLY A 569 -0.69 -9.05 8.53
CA GLY A 569 -1.51 -9.06 7.31
C GLY A 569 -2.29 -7.76 7.14
N ARG A 570 -2.43 -7.29 5.90
CA ARG A 570 -3.32 -6.16 5.54
C ARG A 570 -4.73 -6.60 5.19
N SER A 571 -4.91 -7.89 4.92
CA SER A 571 -6.21 -8.50 4.65
C SER A 571 -6.27 -9.89 5.27
N VAL A 572 -7.48 -10.33 5.58
CA VAL A 572 -7.79 -11.70 6.00
C VAL A 572 -8.69 -12.34 4.97
N HIS A 573 -8.51 -13.64 4.78
CA HIS A 573 -9.17 -14.37 3.70
C HIS A 573 -10.02 -15.50 4.28
N LYS A 574 -11.06 -15.89 3.52
CA LYS A 574 -11.82 -17.09 3.83
C LYS A 574 -10.85 -18.27 3.99
N PRO A 575 -11.05 -19.15 5.00
CA PRO A 575 -10.23 -20.36 5.15
C PRO A 575 -10.19 -21.19 3.87
N SER A 576 -9.01 -21.73 3.57
CA SER A 576 -8.82 -22.61 2.41
C SER A 576 -9.69 -23.86 2.55
N THR A 577 -10.40 -24.23 1.48
CA THR A 577 -11.12 -25.50 1.42
C THR A 577 -10.20 -26.67 1.06
N VAL A 578 -9.00 -26.39 0.52
CA VAL A 578 -8.00 -27.39 0.14
C VAL A 578 -7.12 -27.76 1.34
N ASN A 579 -6.73 -26.77 2.14
CA ASN A 579 -5.92 -26.93 3.34
C ASN A 579 -6.64 -26.33 4.55
N PRO A 580 -7.70 -26.96 5.09
CA PRO A 580 -8.51 -26.38 6.16
C PRO A 580 -7.74 -26.27 7.50
N ASP A 581 -6.70 -27.06 7.69
CA ASP A 581 -5.86 -27.06 8.90
C ASP A 581 -4.66 -26.10 8.81
N GLU A 582 -4.54 -25.36 7.72
CA GLU A 582 -3.47 -24.40 7.53
C GLU A 582 -3.58 -23.26 8.55
N LYS A 583 -2.54 -23.11 9.38
CA LYS A 583 -2.46 -22.02 10.35
C LYS A 583 -2.11 -20.72 9.65
N ARG A 584 -2.99 -19.73 9.78
CA ARG A 584 -2.78 -18.37 9.29
C ARG A 584 -2.73 -17.41 10.46
N TYR A 585 -1.87 -16.42 10.33
CA TYR A 585 -1.63 -15.44 11.39
C TYR A 585 -1.97 -14.02 10.90
N LEU A 586 -2.76 -13.31 11.71
CA LEU A 586 -2.97 -11.87 11.54
C LEU A 586 -1.70 -11.10 11.90
N VAL A 587 -1.01 -11.54 12.97
CA VAL A 587 0.23 -10.93 13.46
C VAL A 587 1.16 -12.02 13.98
N VAL A 588 2.44 -11.88 13.67
CA VAL A 588 3.54 -12.56 14.35
C VAL A 588 4.51 -11.50 14.85
N ALA A 589 4.85 -11.56 16.13
CA ALA A 589 5.77 -10.63 16.78
C ALA A 589 6.97 -11.35 17.34
N TYR A 590 8.14 -10.77 17.13
CA TYR A 590 9.42 -11.23 17.65
C TYR A 590 10.02 -10.16 18.56
N ARG A 591 10.84 -10.58 19.54
CA ARG A 591 11.59 -9.67 20.38
C ARG A 591 12.96 -10.24 20.75
N THR A 592 13.95 -9.39 20.87
CA THR A 592 15.21 -9.64 21.54
C THR A 592 15.03 -9.45 23.06
N ASP A 593 15.93 -10.02 23.84
CA ASP A 593 15.93 -9.86 25.31
C ASP A 593 16.62 -8.56 25.72
#